data_b5e6e961ebcad18b23efeedf1e86bb5a
#
_entry.id   b5e6e961ebcad18b23efeedf1e86bb5a
#
_cell.length_a   1.000
_cell.length_b   1.000
_cell.length_c   1.000
_cell.angle_alpha   90.00
_cell.angle_beta   90.00
_cell.angle_gamma   90.00
#
_symmetry.space_group_name_H-M   'P 1'
#
loop_
_entity.id
_entity.type
_entity.pdbx_description
1 polymer ?
#
loop_
_entity_poly.entity_id
_entity_poly.type
_entity_poly.pdbx_seq_one_letter_code
_entity_poly.pdbx_strand_id
1 'polypeptide(L)'
;MGTVGNELSNHRGFFLSKYEESKFLAEKEAFDYDKDFEFVSVNPSSVQGPGRVSGTAKLLISTLNKKYPPLIKNNFSIVDIDDCTDGHYQALLNGEANERYVLNSFQTTSEELLSKLKSFSEWSGRPLYIPKLGLKIIAPLGDLYKLVSNSTPLICSESARVLTHGHIYDGSKAEDKLNIDYIDLEMFMKKTINWLIDESYVDLKKI
;
A
#
# COMPACT_ATOMS: atom_id res chain seq x y z
N MET A 1 -14.97 12.77 -0.85
CA MET A 1 -14.13 11.91 -1.68
C MET A 1 -12.73 12.49 -1.65
N GLY A 2 -11.69 11.68 -1.38
CA GLY A 2 -10.31 12.15 -1.47
C GLY A 2 -9.93 12.49 -2.91
N THR A 3 -8.97 13.40 -3.08
CA THR A 3 -8.42 13.73 -4.40
C THR A 3 -7.61 12.53 -4.91
N VAL A 4 -7.79 12.13 -6.15
CA VAL A 4 -6.93 11.11 -6.79
C VAL A 4 -5.57 11.75 -7.06
N GLY A 5 -4.50 11.14 -6.55
CA GLY A 5 -3.13 11.58 -6.82
C GLY A 5 -2.61 10.99 -8.13
N ASN A 6 -1.87 11.79 -8.89
CA ASN A 6 -1.16 11.39 -10.11
C ASN A 6 0.13 12.19 -10.23
N GLU A 7 0.85 12.03 -11.33
CA GLU A 7 2.15 12.67 -11.59
C GLU A 7 2.08 14.21 -11.62
N LEU A 8 0.92 14.80 -11.91
CA LEU A 8 0.67 16.24 -11.91
C LEU A 8 0.31 16.78 -10.53
N SER A 9 0.13 15.90 -9.54
CA SER A 9 -0.28 16.30 -8.21
C SER A 9 0.87 17.00 -7.48
N ASN A 10 0.60 18.21 -6.99
CA ASN A 10 1.55 18.94 -6.14
C ASN A 10 1.37 18.56 -4.67
N HIS A 11 2.46 18.33 -3.99
CA HIS A 11 2.45 18.08 -2.55
C HIS A 11 1.94 19.33 -1.79
N ARG A 12 1.02 19.13 -0.84
CA ARG A 12 0.36 20.22 -0.10
C ARG A 12 1.21 20.82 1.03
N GLY A 13 2.49 20.42 1.17
CA GLY A 13 3.38 20.88 2.25
C GLY A 13 3.11 20.24 3.62
N PHE A 14 2.24 19.24 3.67
CA PHE A 14 1.87 18.50 4.88
C PHE A 14 2.13 17.01 4.70
N PHE A 15 2.92 16.42 5.59
CA PHE A 15 3.30 15.01 5.56
C PHE A 15 2.58 14.21 6.64
N LEU A 16 2.07 13.04 6.28
CA LEU A 16 1.42 12.13 7.23
C LEU A 16 2.44 11.37 8.07
N SER A 17 3.64 11.16 7.51
CA SER A 17 4.73 10.42 8.15
C SER A 17 6.10 11.00 7.80
N LYS A 18 7.10 10.70 8.62
CA LYS A 18 8.51 11.02 8.32
C LYS A 18 9.02 10.25 7.10
N TYR A 19 8.49 9.07 6.85
CA TYR A 19 8.79 8.31 5.65
C TYR A 19 8.33 9.06 4.39
N GLU A 20 7.08 9.55 4.37
CA GLU A 20 6.55 10.32 3.25
C GLU A 20 7.38 11.59 3.00
N GLU A 21 7.70 12.34 4.07
CA GLU A 21 8.58 13.51 4.00
C GLU A 21 9.93 13.18 3.37
N SER A 22 10.57 12.09 3.82
CA SER A 22 11.89 11.68 3.33
C SER A 22 11.86 11.29 1.85
N LYS A 23 10.78 10.63 1.39
CA LYS A 23 10.62 10.24 -0.02
C LYS A 23 10.38 11.45 -0.92
N PHE A 24 9.54 12.38 -0.46
CA PHE A 24 9.29 13.63 -1.18
C PHE A 24 10.58 14.45 -1.35
N LEU A 25 11.35 14.62 -0.26
CA LEU A 25 12.60 15.38 -0.31
C LEU A 25 13.65 14.70 -1.20
N ALA A 26 13.75 13.36 -1.14
CA ALA A 26 14.68 12.61 -1.97
C ALA A 26 14.33 12.73 -3.47
N GLU A 27 13.05 12.64 -3.82
CA GLU A 27 12.61 12.82 -5.20
C GLU A 27 12.84 14.26 -5.67
N LYS A 28 12.53 15.24 -4.85
CA LYS A 28 12.77 16.66 -5.17
C LYS A 28 14.26 16.91 -5.43
N GLU A 29 15.14 16.43 -4.54
CA GLU A 29 16.59 16.55 -4.71
C GLU A 29 17.06 15.89 -6.02
N ALA A 30 16.52 14.73 -6.36
CA ALA A 30 16.86 14.03 -7.59
C ALA A 30 16.43 14.80 -8.86
N PHE A 31 15.28 15.49 -8.83
CA PHE A 31 14.83 16.33 -9.93
C PHE A 31 15.56 17.67 -10.02
N ASP A 32 15.94 18.25 -8.88
CA ASP A 32 16.66 19.52 -8.82
C ASP A 32 18.17 19.36 -9.14
N TYR A 33 18.69 18.12 -9.12
CA TYR A 33 20.09 17.85 -9.41
C TYR A 33 20.43 18.12 -10.88
N ASP A 34 21.42 18.98 -11.12
CA ASP A 34 21.96 19.24 -12.47
C ASP A 34 22.80 18.04 -12.90
N LYS A 35 22.34 17.32 -13.89
CA LYS A 35 22.83 15.98 -14.24
C LYS A 35 23.14 15.84 -15.73
N ASP A 36 24.24 15.17 -15.98
CA ASP A 36 24.67 14.76 -17.32
C ASP A 36 24.06 13.39 -17.73
N PHE A 37 22.96 12.96 -17.09
CA PHE A 37 22.27 11.70 -17.37
C PHE A 37 20.76 11.86 -17.34
N GLU A 38 20.06 10.98 -18.04
CA GLU A 38 18.61 10.91 -18.02
C GLU A 38 18.12 10.34 -16.67
N PHE A 39 17.11 10.97 -16.10
CA PHE A 39 16.49 10.56 -14.83
C PHE A 39 15.01 10.30 -15.03
N VAL A 40 14.54 9.18 -14.52
CA VAL A 40 13.11 8.81 -14.47
C VAL A 40 12.74 8.42 -13.04
N SER A 41 11.61 8.93 -12.54
CA SER A 41 11.11 8.57 -11.23
C SER A 41 9.94 7.59 -11.34
N VAL A 42 9.99 6.52 -10.54
CA VAL A 42 8.91 5.55 -10.41
C VAL A 42 8.32 5.64 -9.01
N ASN A 43 7.01 5.88 -8.92
CA ASN A 43 6.29 6.12 -7.67
C ASN A 43 5.23 5.02 -7.43
N PRO A 44 5.63 3.86 -6.89
CA PRO A 44 4.68 2.79 -6.61
C PRO A 44 3.70 3.17 -5.51
N SER A 45 2.43 2.81 -5.67
CA SER A 45 1.43 2.80 -4.61
C SER A 45 1.78 1.74 -3.55
N SER A 46 0.85 1.20 -2.80
CA SER A 46 1.16 0.17 -1.80
C SER A 46 1.55 -1.15 -2.47
N VAL A 47 2.86 -1.45 -2.54
CA VAL A 47 3.37 -2.70 -3.11
C VAL A 47 2.97 -3.88 -2.24
N GLN A 48 2.24 -4.83 -2.83
CA GLN A 48 1.77 -6.06 -2.19
C GLN A 48 1.98 -7.25 -3.12
N GLY A 49 1.98 -8.46 -2.57
CA GLY A 49 2.10 -9.68 -3.37
C GLY A 49 2.97 -10.74 -2.72
N PRO A 50 3.23 -11.87 -3.42
CA PRO A 50 4.12 -12.93 -2.98
C PRO A 50 5.50 -12.41 -2.59
N GLY A 51 6.12 -13.00 -1.54
CA GLY A 51 7.42 -12.56 -1.01
C GLY A 51 7.35 -11.41 -0.01
N ARG A 52 6.24 -10.68 0.06
CA ARG A 52 6.09 -9.53 0.95
C ARG A 52 5.36 -9.89 2.24
N VAL A 53 6.10 -9.84 3.37
CA VAL A 53 5.57 -10.15 4.72
C VAL A 53 5.76 -9.00 5.72
N SER A 54 6.23 -7.84 5.27
CA SER A 54 6.53 -6.67 6.10
C SER A 54 5.63 -5.47 5.78
N GLY A 55 5.64 -4.44 6.59
CA GLY A 55 4.85 -3.22 6.39
C GLY A 55 3.35 -3.51 6.37
N THR A 56 2.66 -3.05 5.34
CA THR A 56 1.21 -3.23 5.15
C THR A 56 0.79 -4.70 4.97
N ALA A 57 1.69 -5.56 4.45
CA ALA A 57 1.42 -7.00 4.36
C ALA A 57 1.19 -7.65 5.73
N LYS A 58 1.83 -7.16 6.80
CA LYS A 58 1.54 -7.62 8.18
C LYS A 58 0.08 -7.40 8.59
N LEU A 59 -0.55 -6.34 8.10
CA LEU A 59 -1.98 -6.08 8.38
C LEU A 59 -2.85 -7.12 7.69
N LEU A 60 -2.54 -7.46 6.44
CA LEU A 60 -3.24 -8.51 5.70
C LEU A 60 -3.08 -9.86 6.40
N ILE A 61 -1.85 -10.28 6.69
CA ILE A 61 -1.56 -11.54 7.40
C ILE A 61 -2.28 -11.58 8.75
N SER A 62 -2.20 -10.49 9.54
CA SER A 62 -2.89 -10.39 10.83
C SER A 62 -4.41 -10.45 10.71
N THR A 63 -4.97 -9.92 9.62
CA THR A 63 -6.40 -9.98 9.33
C THR A 63 -6.84 -11.40 9.01
N LEU A 64 -6.10 -12.07 8.13
CA LEU A 64 -6.39 -13.43 7.68
C LEU A 64 -6.29 -14.48 8.80
N ASN A 65 -5.42 -14.25 9.78
CA ASN A 65 -5.20 -15.16 10.93
C ASN A 65 -6.15 -14.89 12.11
N LYS A 66 -7.17 -14.05 11.97
CA LYS A 66 -8.08 -13.70 13.08
C LYS A 66 -9.53 -13.91 12.71
N LYS A 67 -10.28 -14.48 13.68
CA LYS A 67 -11.75 -14.56 13.60
C LYS A 67 -12.42 -13.19 13.69
N TYR A 68 -11.88 -12.27 14.47
CA TYR A 68 -12.38 -10.90 14.68
C TYR A 68 -11.27 -9.88 14.43
N PRO A 69 -10.84 -9.69 13.18
CA PRO A 69 -9.78 -8.73 12.90
C PRO A 69 -10.27 -7.29 13.09
N PRO A 70 -9.49 -6.45 13.80
CA PRO A 70 -9.77 -5.02 13.84
C PRO A 70 -9.44 -4.40 12.47
N LEU A 71 -10.40 -3.72 11.86
CA LEU A 71 -10.25 -3.07 10.56
C LEU A 71 -10.75 -1.64 10.59
N ILE A 72 -10.30 -0.88 9.62
CA ILE A 72 -10.75 0.49 9.37
C ILE A 72 -11.34 0.52 7.96
N LYS A 73 -12.49 1.16 7.82
CA LYS A 73 -13.05 1.43 6.49
C LYS A 73 -12.19 2.47 5.80
N ASN A 74 -11.53 2.07 4.74
CA ASN A 74 -10.65 2.94 3.97
C ASN A 74 -10.50 2.48 2.51
N ASN A 75 -10.03 3.41 1.67
CA ASN A 75 -9.62 3.13 0.31
C ASN A 75 -8.13 2.82 0.28
N PHE A 76 -7.75 1.93 -0.62
CA PHE A 76 -6.37 1.54 -0.87
C PHE A 76 -6.06 1.61 -2.36
N SER A 77 -4.89 2.09 -2.67
CA SER A 77 -4.25 1.92 -3.97
C SER A 77 -3.14 0.89 -3.81
N ILE A 78 -3.20 -0.14 -4.61
CA ILE A 78 -2.30 -1.29 -4.53
C ILE A 78 -1.65 -1.50 -5.90
N VAL A 79 -0.35 -1.71 -5.89
CA VAL A 79 0.38 -2.25 -7.02
C VAL A 79 0.89 -3.65 -6.68
N ASP A 80 0.63 -4.62 -7.54
CA ASP A 80 1.18 -5.96 -7.39
C ASP A 80 2.70 -5.92 -7.50
N ILE A 81 3.39 -6.83 -6.81
CA ILE A 81 4.86 -6.84 -6.76
C ILE A 81 5.49 -7.12 -8.13
N ASP A 82 4.86 -7.97 -8.95
CA ASP A 82 5.35 -8.27 -10.30
C ASP A 82 5.10 -7.08 -11.23
N ASP A 83 3.90 -6.45 -11.18
CA ASP A 83 3.59 -5.21 -11.90
C ASP A 83 4.55 -4.08 -11.50
N CYS A 84 4.87 -3.99 -10.20
CA CYS A 84 5.83 -3.01 -9.69
C CYS A 84 7.22 -3.24 -10.26
N THR A 85 7.65 -4.50 -10.34
CA THR A 85 8.95 -4.89 -10.91
C THR A 85 9.01 -4.59 -12.40
N ASP A 86 7.97 -4.98 -13.14
CA ASP A 86 7.87 -4.70 -14.57
C ASP A 86 7.83 -3.18 -14.81
N GLY A 87 7.05 -2.44 -14.04
CA GLY A 87 6.98 -0.99 -14.14
C GLY A 87 8.33 -0.29 -13.96
N HIS A 88 9.18 -0.76 -13.05
CA HIS A 88 10.55 -0.25 -12.92
C HIS A 88 11.42 -0.60 -14.14
N TYR A 89 11.30 -1.83 -14.62
CA TYR A 89 12.03 -2.28 -15.78
C TYR A 89 11.61 -1.53 -17.05
N GLN A 90 10.32 -1.36 -17.27
CA GLN A 90 9.81 -0.61 -18.43
C GLN A 90 10.15 0.87 -18.34
N ALA A 91 10.13 1.47 -17.15
CA ALA A 91 10.56 2.85 -16.96
C ALA A 91 12.05 3.05 -17.30
N LEU A 92 12.89 2.07 -16.98
CA LEU A 92 14.31 2.10 -17.37
C LEU A 92 14.51 2.06 -18.90
N LEU A 93 13.68 1.27 -19.60
CA LEU A 93 13.84 1.06 -21.06
C LEU A 93 13.12 2.13 -21.90
N ASN A 94 11.94 2.56 -21.45
CA ASN A 94 10.98 3.31 -22.25
C ASN A 94 10.55 4.64 -21.59
N GLY A 95 11.01 4.91 -20.37
CA GLY A 95 10.64 6.12 -19.65
C GLY A 95 11.21 7.38 -20.31
N GLU A 96 10.40 8.42 -20.38
CA GLU A 96 10.83 9.73 -20.86
C GLU A 96 11.69 10.43 -19.79
N ALA A 97 12.78 11.06 -20.19
CA ALA A 97 13.70 11.73 -19.27
C ALA A 97 12.97 12.85 -18.48
N ASN A 98 13.26 12.92 -17.20
CA ASN A 98 12.66 13.85 -16.23
C ASN A 98 11.16 13.67 -15.99
N GLU A 99 10.62 12.50 -16.33
CA GLU A 99 9.23 12.17 -16.09
C GLU A 99 9.06 11.29 -14.84
N ARG A 100 7.83 11.34 -14.30
CA ARG A 100 7.35 10.48 -13.19
C ARG A 100 6.35 9.49 -13.72
N TYR A 101 6.32 8.31 -13.10
CA TYR A 101 5.35 7.26 -13.38
C TYR A 101 4.81 6.69 -12.08
N VAL A 102 3.52 6.93 -11.81
CA VAL A 102 2.81 6.31 -10.69
C VAL A 102 2.44 4.89 -11.08
N LEU A 103 2.87 3.90 -10.29
CA LEU A 103 2.47 2.51 -10.50
C LEU A 103 1.31 2.16 -9.55
N ASN A 104 0.18 1.77 -10.14
CA ASN A 104 -1.01 1.40 -9.38
C ASN A 104 -1.85 0.39 -10.16
N SER A 105 -1.84 -0.88 -9.75
CA SER A 105 -2.60 -1.93 -10.45
C SER A 105 -4.10 -1.76 -10.29
N PHE A 106 -4.56 -1.42 -9.08
CA PHE A 106 -5.99 -1.19 -8.83
C PHE A 106 -6.23 -0.37 -7.57
N GLN A 107 -7.45 0.18 -7.51
CA GLN A 107 -8.01 0.80 -6.31
C GLN A 107 -9.05 -0.14 -5.71
N THR A 108 -9.13 -0.19 -4.38
CA THR A 108 -10.08 -1.03 -3.67
C THR A 108 -10.43 -0.47 -2.29
N THR A 109 -11.40 -1.08 -1.62
CA THR A 109 -11.78 -0.76 -0.25
C THR A 109 -11.56 -1.94 0.68
N SER A 110 -11.52 -1.68 2.01
CA SER A 110 -11.46 -2.75 3.01
C SER A 110 -12.60 -3.76 2.84
N GLU A 111 -13.79 -3.25 2.53
CA GLU A 111 -15.00 -4.05 2.35
C GLU A 111 -14.93 -4.93 1.10
N GLU A 112 -14.45 -4.36 0.00
CA GLU A 112 -14.31 -5.06 -1.27
C GLU A 112 -13.26 -6.17 -1.17
N LEU A 113 -12.08 -5.87 -0.58
CA LEU A 113 -11.05 -6.88 -0.32
C LEU A 113 -11.61 -8.06 0.48
N LEU A 114 -12.36 -7.80 1.55
CA LEU A 114 -12.96 -8.86 2.36
C LEU A 114 -14.09 -9.60 1.65
N SER A 115 -14.87 -8.90 0.84
CA SER A 115 -15.93 -9.52 0.03
C SER A 115 -15.33 -10.49 -0.98
N LYS A 116 -14.29 -10.06 -1.70
CA LYS A 116 -13.56 -10.92 -2.64
C LYS A 116 -12.89 -12.08 -1.93
N LEU A 117 -12.22 -11.85 -0.80
CA LEU A 117 -11.63 -12.92 0.01
C LEU A 117 -12.65 -14.02 0.34
N LYS A 118 -13.82 -13.65 0.82
CA LYS A 118 -14.90 -14.60 1.19
C LYS A 118 -15.48 -15.34 -0.01
N SER A 119 -15.38 -14.79 -1.21
CA SER A 119 -15.96 -15.42 -2.41
C SER A 119 -15.16 -16.62 -2.92
N PHE A 120 -13.87 -16.71 -2.61
CA PHE A 120 -12.99 -17.78 -3.10
C PHE A 120 -12.16 -18.48 -2.01
N SER A 121 -12.35 -18.14 -0.74
CA SER A 121 -11.65 -18.79 0.37
C SER A 121 -12.61 -19.23 1.48
N GLU A 122 -12.15 -20.17 2.32
CA GLU A 122 -12.89 -20.63 3.50
C GLU A 122 -12.81 -19.64 4.68
N TRP A 123 -12.25 -18.44 4.48
CA TRP A 123 -12.11 -17.47 5.55
C TRP A 123 -13.46 -17.02 6.11
N SER A 124 -13.70 -17.34 7.38
CA SER A 124 -14.97 -17.06 8.08
C SER A 124 -14.93 -15.86 9.03
N GLY A 125 -13.82 -15.10 8.97
CA GLY A 125 -13.61 -13.96 9.87
C GLY A 125 -14.70 -12.90 9.81
N ARG A 126 -14.97 -12.29 10.96
CA ARG A 126 -15.97 -11.21 11.15
C ARG A 126 -15.22 -9.95 11.58
N PRO A 127 -14.95 -9.01 10.68
CA PRO A 127 -14.17 -7.82 11.03
C PRO A 127 -14.89 -6.93 12.04
N LEU A 128 -14.12 -6.40 12.99
CA LEU A 128 -14.57 -5.35 13.91
C LEU A 128 -14.08 -4.00 13.36
N TYR A 129 -15.00 -3.23 12.81
CA TYR A 129 -14.66 -1.93 12.27
C TYR A 129 -14.44 -0.89 13.36
N ILE A 130 -13.21 -0.37 13.43
CA ILE A 130 -12.83 0.68 14.36
C ILE A 130 -13.14 2.04 13.70
N PRO A 131 -13.94 2.90 14.31
CA PRO A 131 -14.18 4.24 13.79
C PRO A 131 -12.88 5.06 13.82
N LYS A 132 -12.69 5.94 12.82
CA LYS A 132 -11.49 6.80 12.70
C LYS A 132 -11.21 7.60 13.98
N LEU A 133 -12.26 8.01 14.70
CA LEU A 133 -12.11 8.69 16.00
C LEU A 133 -11.51 7.77 17.08
N GLY A 134 -11.90 6.49 17.10
CA GLY A 134 -11.33 5.51 18.03
C GLY A 134 -9.85 5.32 17.85
N LEU A 135 -9.37 5.34 16.60
CA LEU A 135 -7.93 5.29 16.32
C LEU A 135 -7.16 6.47 16.88
N LYS A 136 -7.72 7.69 16.82
CA LYS A 136 -7.08 8.89 17.38
C LYS A 136 -6.91 8.78 18.91
N ILE A 137 -7.79 8.01 19.58
CA ILE A 137 -7.71 7.78 21.03
C ILE A 137 -6.67 6.68 21.36
N ILE A 138 -6.62 5.61 20.56
CA ILE A 138 -5.76 4.45 20.82
C ILE A 138 -4.30 4.70 20.37
N ALA A 139 -4.10 5.45 19.32
CA ALA A 139 -2.80 5.65 18.70
C ALA A 139 -1.72 6.24 19.64
N PRO A 140 -2.02 7.22 20.55
CA PRO A 140 -1.05 7.71 21.53
C PRO A 140 -0.56 6.65 22.52
N LEU A 141 -1.36 5.61 22.81
CA LEU A 141 -0.91 4.47 23.63
C LEU A 141 0.17 3.66 22.93
N GLY A 142 0.07 3.54 21.61
CA GLY A 142 1.12 2.93 20.77
C GLY A 142 2.41 3.76 20.79
N ASP A 143 2.32 5.09 20.78
CA ASP A 143 3.50 5.96 20.91
C ASP A 143 4.17 5.78 22.26
N LEU A 144 3.39 5.70 23.34
CA LEU A 144 3.89 5.44 24.68
C LEU A 144 4.55 4.05 24.78
N TYR A 145 3.92 3.03 24.20
CA TYR A 145 4.49 1.67 24.15
C TYR A 145 5.85 1.66 23.43
N LYS A 146 6.01 2.42 22.35
CA LYS A 146 7.26 2.56 21.61
C LYS A 146 8.40 3.15 22.47
N LEU A 147 8.09 3.97 23.48
CA LEU A 147 9.08 4.55 24.38
C LEU A 147 9.62 3.54 25.41
N VAL A 148 8.84 2.52 25.75
CA VAL A 148 9.20 1.53 26.78
C VAL A 148 9.54 0.15 26.19
N SER A 149 9.33 -0.05 24.92
CA SER A 149 9.56 -1.32 24.21
C SER A 149 10.40 -1.11 22.97
N ASN A 150 11.35 -2.00 22.71
CA ASN A 150 12.13 -2.01 21.47
C ASN A 150 11.35 -2.52 20.25
N SER A 151 10.04 -2.77 20.40
CA SER A 151 9.17 -3.22 19.30
C SER A 151 8.32 -2.08 18.75
N THR A 152 8.11 -2.08 17.42
CA THR A 152 7.21 -1.12 16.77
C THR A 152 5.76 -1.61 16.88
N PRO A 153 4.85 -0.87 17.53
CA PRO A 153 3.44 -1.24 17.58
C PRO A 153 2.81 -1.13 16.19
N LEU A 154 1.82 -1.98 15.90
CA LEU A 154 1.06 -1.92 14.63
C LEU A 154 0.28 -0.59 14.49
N ILE A 155 -0.12 0.00 15.61
CA ILE A 155 -0.87 1.26 15.64
C ILE A 155 -0.12 2.24 16.52
N CYS A 156 0.31 3.35 15.93
CA CYS A 156 0.87 4.55 16.59
C CYS A 156 0.26 5.79 15.91
N SER A 157 0.50 6.96 16.41
CA SER A 157 -0.09 8.20 15.86
C SER A 157 0.26 8.41 14.38
N GLU A 158 1.46 8.02 13.96
CA GLU A 158 1.89 8.12 12.57
C GLU A 158 1.12 7.12 11.68
N SER A 159 1.10 5.83 12.03
CA SER A 159 0.35 4.82 11.26
C SER A 159 -1.15 5.09 11.26
N ALA A 160 -1.72 5.62 12.34
CA ALA A 160 -3.12 6.01 12.40
C ALA A 160 -3.46 7.16 11.45
N ARG A 161 -2.58 8.17 11.29
CA ARG A 161 -2.75 9.24 10.30
C ARG A 161 -2.77 8.69 8.88
N VAL A 162 -1.78 7.87 8.51
CA VAL A 162 -1.68 7.24 7.21
C VAL A 162 -2.91 6.38 6.92
N LEU A 163 -3.28 5.49 7.86
CA LEU A 163 -4.43 4.59 7.72
C LEU A 163 -5.78 5.32 7.64
N THR A 164 -5.94 6.47 8.29
CA THR A 164 -7.20 7.23 8.26
C THR A 164 -7.32 8.17 7.07
N HIS A 165 -6.20 8.58 6.49
CA HIS A 165 -6.20 9.46 5.32
C HIS A 165 -6.75 8.72 4.09
N GLY A 166 -6.24 7.54 3.82
CA GLY A 166 -6.49 6.80 2.58
C GLY A 166 -5.78 7.44 1.40
N HIS A 167 -5.25 6.63 0.52
CA HIS A 167 -4.54 7.08 -0.67
C HIS A 167 -5.21 6.48 -1.89
N ILE A 168 -5.57 7.32 -2.84
CA ILE A 168 -6.10 6.93 -4.14
C ILE A 168 -5.16 7.51 -5.19
N TYR A 169 -4.60 6.63 -6.03
CA TYR A 169 -3.65 6.99 -7.08
C TYR A 169 -4.13 6.52 -8.44
N ASP A 170 -3.82 7.29 -9.47
CA ASP A 170 -4.05 6.97 -10.87
C ASP A 170 -2.73 6.52 -11.50
N GLY A 171 -2.69 5.29 -11.99
CA GLY A 171 -1.54 4.67 -12.65
C GLY A 171 -1.64 4.64 -14.18
N SER A 172 -2.65 5.27 -14.76
CA SER A 172 -2.95 5.18 -16.19
C SER A 172 -1.83 5.69 -17.09
N LYS A 173 -1.06 6.70 -16.65
CA LYS A 173 0.10 7.17 -17.41
C LYS A 173 1.17 6.09 -17.59
N ALA A 174 1.45 5.31 -16.54
CA ALA A 174 2.41 4.21 -16.65
C ALA A 174 1.86 3.07 -17.51
N GLU A 175 0.57 2.75 -17.39
CA GLU A 175 -0.11 1.78 -18.26
C GLU A 175 0.04 2.18 -19.74
N ASP A 176 -0.30 3.42 -20.09
CA ASP A 176 -0.28 3.91 -21.47
C ASP A 176 1.13 4.10 -22.04
N LYS A 177 2.04 4.69 -21.25
CA LYS A 177 3.37 5.13 -21.73
C LYS A 177 4.44 4.05 -21.61
N LEU A 178 4.32 3.18 -20.61
CA LEU A 178 5.26 2.09 -20.38
C LEU A 178 4.71 0.73 -20.83
N ASN A 179 3.46 0.70 -21.37
CA ASN A 179 2.78 -0.50 -21.85
C ASN A 179 2.72 -1.60 -20.78
N ILE A 180 2.30 -1.22 -19.56
CA ILE A 180 2.13 -2.15 -18.44
C ILE A 180 0.72 -2.71 -18.48
N ASP A 181 0.60 -4.04 -18.38
CA ASP A 181 -0.68 -4.74 -18.26
C ASP A 181 -0.90 -5.13 -16.79
N TYR A 182 -1.62 -4.29 -16.05
CA TYR A 182 -1.84 -4.47 -14.63
C TYR A 182 -2.76 -5.64 -14.31
N ILE A 183 -2.38 -6.43 -13.30
CA ILE A 183 -3.23 -7.49 -12.74
C ILE A 183 -4.48 -6.91 -12.08
N ASP A 184 -5.61 -7.60 -12.19
CA ASP A 184 -6.82 -7.24 -11.49
C ASP A 184 -6.84 -7.69 -10.02
N LEU A 185 -7.79 -7.15 -9.25
CA LEU A 185 -7.96 -7.45 -7.82
C LEU A 185 -8.16 -8.96 -7.55
N GLU A 186 -8.89 -9.67 -8.40
CA GLU A 186 -9.22 -11.08 -8.16
C GLU A 186 -7.98 -11.97 -8.36
N MET A 187 -7.26 -11.77 -9.44
CA MET A 187 -6.01 -12.48 -9.73
C MET A 187 -4.95 -12.18 -8.66
N PHE A 188 -4.80 -10.89 -8.28
CA PHE A 188 -3.92 -10.47 -7.20
C PHE A 188 -4.23 -11.18 -5.89
N MET A 189 -5.50 -11.20 -5.47
CA MET A 189 -5.94 -11.81 -4.22
C MET A 189 -5.67 -13.32 -4.23
N LYS A 190 -6.02 -14.01 -5.30
CA LYS A 190 -5.78 -15.46 -5.44
C LYS A 190 -4.29 -15.79 -5.34
N LYS A 191 -3.47 -15.09 -6.12
CA LYS A 191 -2.00 -15.26 -6.12
C LYS A 191 -1.39 -15.03 -4.74
N THR A 192 -1.72 -13.92 -4.11
CA THR A 192 -1.14 -13.52 -2.82
C THR A 192 -1.57 -14.45 -1.69
N ILE A 193 -2.86 -14.82 -1.62
CA ILE A 193 -3.38 -15.65 -0.53
C ILE A 193 -2.87 -17.09 -0.68
N ASN A 194 -2.83 -17.65 -1.88
CA ASN A 194 -2.27 -18.98 -2.10
C ASN A 194 -0.81 -19.01 -1.64
N TRP A 195 -0.01 -18.03 -2.02
CA TRP A 195 1.37 -17.94 -1.56
C TRP A 195 1.48 -17.85 -0.03
N LEU A 196 0.64 -17.03 0.62
CA LEU A 196 0.64 -16.91 2.09
C LEU A 196 0.27 -18.22 2.80
N ILE A 197 -0.60 -19.04 2.21
CA ILE A 197 -0.98 -20.36 2.71
C ILE A 197 0.17 -21.35 2.49
N ASP A 198 0.73 -21.41 1.29
CA ASP A 198 1.82 -22.32 0.92
C ASP A 198 3.07 -22.10 1.80
N GLU A 199 3.38 -20.84 2.09
CA GLU A 199 4.48 -20.45 2.98
C GLU A 199 4.12 -20.50 4.48
N SER A 200 2.91 -20.98 4.82
CA SER A 200 2.44 -21.12 6.21
C SER A 200 2.32 -19.81 7.01
N TYR A 201 2.23 -18.66 6.36
CA TYR A 201 1.94 -17.38 7.03
C TYR A 201 0.48 -17.26 7.45
N VAL A 202 -0.42 -17.97 6.78
CA VAL A 202 -1.86 -17.94 7.00
C VAL A 202 -2.42 -19.37 7.02
N ASP A 203 -3.28 -19.63 7.98
CA ASP A 203 -4.03 -20.89 8.08
C ASP A 203 -5.55 -20.57 8.17
N LEU A 204 -6.20 -20.57 7.02
CA LEU A 204 -7.62 -20.23 6.92
C LEU A 204 -8.55 -21.25 7.60
N LYS A 205 -8.07 -22.47 7.85
CA LYS A 205 -8.85 -23.55 8.50
C LYS A 205 -8.96 -23.38 10.03
N LYS A 206 -8.10 -22.55 10.61
CA LYS A 206 -8.10 -22.29 12.07
C LYS A 206 -9.05 -21.18 12.50
N ILE A 207 -9.76 -20.56 11.57
CA ILE A 207 -10.68 -19.45 11.78
C ILE A 207 -12.09 -19.89 11.42
#